data_fb498cd73f7938d0df328784a4e697ae
#
_entry.id   fb498cd73f7938d0df328784a4e697ae
#
_cell.length_a   1.000
_cell.length_b   1.000
_cell.length_c   1.000
_cell.angle_alpha   90.00
_cell.angle_beta   90.00
_cell.angle_gamma   90.00
#
_symmetry.space_group_name_H-M   'P 1'
#
loop_
_entity.id
_entity.type
_entity.pdbx_description
1 polymer ?
#
loop_
_entity_poly.entity_id
_entity_poly.type
_entity_poly.pdbx_seq_one_letter_code
_entity_poly.pdbx_strand_id
1 'polypeptide(L)'
;MFEYFYHEILRKTIISFGTLFNGLNIKHKDSSDNTTSVIKVPLAYGPIQKFLARLEQQPDLNKATQITLPRMSFEFIGMSYDPSRKVTTTQTFLSGASSDKASEKKTYMPVPYNMTFELGIMTKLNDD
;
A
#
# COMPACT_ATOMS: atom_id res chain seq x y z
N MET A 1 0.56 34.14 -11.22
CA MET A 1 0.50 32.96 -10.30
C MET A 1 0.79 31.74 -11.15
N PHE A 2 1.78 30.95 -10.77
CA PHE A 2 2.09 29.71 -11.48
C PHE A 2 1.24 28.59 -10.88
N GLU A 3 0.40 27.97 -11.68
CA GLU A 3 -0.32 26.76 -11.27
C GLU A 3 0.57 25.55 -11.52
N TYR A 4 0.84 24.78 -10.47
CA TYR A 4 1.56 23.53 -10.58
C TYR A 4 0.56 22.39 -10.75
N PHE A 5 0.70 21.66 -11.83
CA PHE A 5 -0.05 20.42 -12.03
C PHE A 5 0.85 19.22 -11.80
N TYR A 6 0.41 18.29 -10.97
CA TYR A 6 1.08 17.03 -10.73
C TYR A 6 0.07 15.88 -10.71
N HIS A 7 0.51 14.72 -11.18
CA HIS A 7 -0.36 13.56 -11.32
C HIS A 7 -0.59 12.77 -10.01
N GLU A 8 0.00 13.19 -8.92
CA GLU A 8 -0.06 12.52 -7.61
C GLU A 8 0.36 11.03 -7.66
N ILE A 9 1.35 10.70 -8.46
CA ILE A 9 1.76 9.32 -8.73
C ILE A 9 2.17 8.60 -7.45
N LEU A 10 2.97 9.24 -6.59
CA LEU A 10 3.40 8.68 -5.31
C LEU A 10 2.22 8.35 -4.41
N ARG A 11 1.31 9.30 -4.25
CA ARG A 11 0.10 9.13 -3.43
C ARG A 11 -0.77 7.99 -3.96
N LYS A 12 -1.01 7.95 -5.26
CA LYS A 12 -1.81 6.90 -5.91
C LYS A 12 -1.16 5.53 -5.74
N THR A 13 0.17 5.44 -5.85
CA THR A 13 0.91 4.18 -5.68
C THR A 13 0.84 3.69 -4.24
N ILE A 14 0.99 4.57 -3.25
CA ILE A 14 0.84 4.23 -1.83
C ILE A 14 -0.57 3.73 -1.52
N ILE A 15 -1.59 4.41 -2.04
CA ILE A 15 -2.99 4.01 -1.87
C ILE A 15 -3.24 2.65 -2.53
N SER A 16 -2.70 2.42 -3.73
CA SER A 16 -2.84 1.15 -4.44
C SER A 16 -2.22 -0.02 -3.69
N PHE A 17 -1.03 0.20 -3.11
CA PHE A 17 -0.37 -0.78 -2.26
C PHE A 17 -1.20 -1.11 -1.01
N GLY A 18 -1.72 -0.08 -0.33
CA GLY A 18 -2.59 -0.27 0.83
C GLY A 18 -3.89 -1.01 0.47
N THR A 19 -4.46 -0.71 -0.69
CA THR A 19 -5.69 -1.39 -1.16
C THR A 19 -5.47 -2.88 -1.43
N LEU A 20 -4.27 -3.25 -1.90
CA LEU A 20 -3.92 -4.64 -2.17
C LEU A 20 -4.01 -5.52 -0.91
N PHE A 21 -3.61 -4.99 0.24
CA PHE A 21 -3.59 -5.71 1.51
C PHE A 21 -4.77 -5.37 2.43
N ASN A 22 -5.66 -4.50 2.00
CA ASN A 22 -6.83 -4.13 2.79
C ASN A 22 -7.89 -5.24 2.75
N GLY A 23 -8.56 -5.44 3.88
CA GLY A 23 -9.68 -6.37 3.97
C GLY A 23 -9.30 -7.83 4.20
N LEU A 24 -8.06 -8.11 4.61
CA LEU A 24 -7.64 -9.45 5.02
C LEU A 24 -8.37 -9.86 6.31
N ASN A 25 -8.80 -11.11 6.33
CA ASN A 25 -9.46 -11.72 7.48
C ASN A 25 -8.72 -13.00 7.88
N ILE A 26 -8.51 -13.17 9.16
CA ILE A 26 -8.01 -14.42 9.74
C ILE A 26 -9.20 -15.24 10.21
N LYS A 27 -9.23 -16.51 9.82
CA LYS A 27 -10.26 -17.47 10.22
C LYS A 27 -9.63 -18.50 11.15
N HIS A 28 -10.10 -18.51 12.38
CA HIS A 28 -9.76 -19.60 13.32
C HIS A 28 -10.70 -20.77 13.09
N LYS A 29 -10.13 -21.96 12.97
CA LYS A 29 -10.87 -23.21 12.77
C LYS A 29 -10.70 -24.11 13.98
N ASP A 30 -11.73 -24.90 14.24
CA ASP A 30 -11.70 -25.96 15.25
C ASP A 30 -11.08 -27.25 14.65
N SER A 31 -10.75 -28.21 15.51
CA SER A 31 -10.26 -29.54 15.12
C SER A 31 -11.15 -30.29 14.11
N SER A 32 -12.42 -29.90 14.02
CA SER A 32 -13.42 -30.39 13.06
C SER A 32 -13.53 -29.57 11.77
N ASP A 33 -12.55 -28.67 11.50
CA ASP A 33 -12.50 -27.76 10.34
C ASP A 33 -13.65 -26.73 10.27
N ASN A 34 -14.41 -26.56 11.37
CA ASN A 34 -15.44 -25.53 11.46
C ASN A 34 -14.83 -24.18 11.84
N THR A 35 -15.27 -23.12 11.16
CA THR A 35 -14.82 -21.76 11.47
C THR A 35 -15.43 -21.30 12.80
N THR A 36 -14.58 -21.10 13.82
CA THR A 36 -15.01 -20.63 15.15
C THR A 36 -15.05 -19.13 15.27
N SER A 37 -14.12 -18.42 14.61
CA SER A 37 -14.10 -16.97 14.60
C SER A 37 -13.46 -16.42 13.33
N VAL A 38 -13.87 -15.21 12.94
CA VAL A 38 -13.31 -14.46 11.84
C VAL A 38 -12.86 -13.11 12.37
N ILE A 39 -11.57 -12.82 12.26
CA ILE A 39 -10.98 -11.56 12.73
C ILE A 39 -10.54 -10.75 11.52
N LYS A 40 -11.05 -9.53 11.39
CA LYS A 40 -10.58 -8.59 10.38
C LYS A 40 -9.26 -7.97 10.83
N VAL A 41 -8.26 -8.01 9.95
CA VAL A 41 -6.94 -7.42 10.21
C VAL A 41 -6.94 -5.97 9.72
N PRO A 42 -6.85 -4.97 10.61
CA PRO A 42 -6.76 -3.57 10.21
C PRO A 42 -5.39 -3.28 9.62
N LEU A 43 -5.37 -2.44 8.57
CA LEU A 43 -4.17 -1.94 7.91
C LEU A 43 -4.04 -0.43 8.17
N ALA A 44 -2.84 0.02 8.52
CA ALA A 44 -2.54 1.42 8.70
C ALA A 44 -1.23 1.82 8.02
N TYR A 45 -1.14 3.06 7.58
CA TYR A 45 0.09 3.63 7.05
C TYR A 45 0.96 4.17 8.18
N GLY A 46 2.19 3.74 8.23
CA GLY A 46 3.20 4.21 9.18
C GLY A 46 4.21 3.14 9.55
N PRO A 47 5.33 3.54 10.17
CA PRO A 47 6.37 2.62 10.58
C PRO A 47 5.86 1.67 11.68
N ILE A 48 6.24 0.41 11.61
CA ILE A 48 5.87 -0.61 12.59
C ILE A 48 6.28 -0.23 14.02
N GLN A 49 7.41 0.45 14.16
CA GLN A 49 7.95 0.90 15.44
C GLN A 49 7.01 1.86 16.17
N LYS A 50 6.27 2.69 15.43
CA LYS A 50 5.27 3.60 16.01
C LYS A 50 4.13 2.84 16.69
N PHE A 51 3.72 1.72 16.12
CA PHE A 51 2.67 0.87 16.68
C PHE A 51 3.19 0.05 17.87
N LEU A 52 4.44 -0.44 17.80
CA LEU A 52 5.09 -1.13 18.91
C LEU A 52 5.26 -0.21 20.11
N ALA A 53 5.71 1.04 19.92
CA ALA A 53 5.84 2.02 20.99
C ALA A 53 4.50 2.29 21.69
N ARG A 54 3.38 2.31 20.94
CA ARG A 54 2.05 2.45 21.55
C ARG A 54 1.65 1.25 22.41
N LEU A 55 2.02 0.03 21.99
CA LEU A 55 1.78 -1.18 22.78
C LEU A 55 2.55 -1.14 24.11
N GLU A 56 3.79 -0.64 24.10
CA GLU A 56 4.62 -0.53 25.30
C GLU A 56 4.17 0.59 26.25
N GLN A 57 3.69 1.72 25.69
CA GLN A 57 3.28 2.89 26.48
C GLN A 57 1.91 2.76 27.13
N GLN A 58 1.08 1.83 26.70
CA GLN A 58 -0.27 1.64 27.25
C GLN A 58 -0.49 0.20 27.75
N PRO A 59 0.17 -0.18 28.86
CA PRO A 59 -0.09 -1.48 29.48
C PRO A 59 -1.44 -1.55 30.21
N ASP A 60 -2.19 -0.44 30.26
CA ASP A 60 -3.42 -0.34 31.03
C ASP A 60 -4.58 -1.01 30.29
N LEU A 61 -4.93 -2.22 30.76
CA LEU A 61 -5.95 -3.09 30.20
C LEU A 61 -7.37 -2.52 30.25
N ASN A 62 -7.59 -1.40 30.92
CA ASN A 62 -8.91 -0.82 31.16
C ASN A 62 -9.29 0.32 30.22
N LYS A 63 -8.41 0.73 29.30
CA LYS A 63 -8.71 1.81 28.36
C LYS A 63 -9.12 1.27 27.00
N ALA A 64 -10.24 1.79 26.47
CA ALA A 64 -10.83 1.43 25.17
C ALA A 64 -9.95 1.74 23.94
N THR A 65 -8.72 2.22 24.14
CA THR A 65 -7.74 2.56 23.10
C THR A 65 -6.67 1.48 22.91
N GLN A 66 -6.93 0.25 23.37
CA GLN A 66 -6.01 -0.87 23.14
C GLN A 66 -5.85 -1.13 21.63
N ILE A 67 -4.58 -1.23 21.23
CA ILE A 67 -4.27 -1.70 19.88
C ILE A 67 -4.63 -3.18 19.83
N THR A 68 -5.62 -3.51 19.03
CA THR A 68 -6.01 -4.90 18.79
C THR A 68 -5.00 -5.56 17.87
N LEU A 69 -4.54 -6.75 18.23
CA LEU A 69 -3.78 -7.65 17.39
C LEU A 69 -4.70 -8.78 16.86
N PRO A 70 -4.52 -9.29 15.66
CA PRO A 70 -3.48 -8.99 14.66
C PRO A 70 -3.68 -7.63 13.97
N ARG A 71 -2.58 -7.02 13.54
CA ARG A 71 -2.58 -5.73 12.84
C ARG A 71 -1.47 -5.67 11.81
N MET A 72 -1.72 -4.95 10.71
CA MET A 72 -0.73 -4.68 9.69
C MET A 72 -0.43 -3.18 9.61
N SER A 73 0.82 -2.88 9.30
CA SER A 73 1.26 -1.53 8.94
C SER A 73 2.13 -1.58 7.70
N PHE A 74 2.10 -0.54 6.90
CA PHE A 74 3.00 -0.41 5.76
C PHE A 74 3.56 1.00 5.68
N GLU A 75 4.76 1.10 5.12
CA GLU A 75 5.48 2.35 4.96
C GLU A 75 6.18 2.38 3.61
N PHE A 76 6.20 3.54 2.98
CA PHE A 76 7.05 3.82 1.83
C PHE A 76 8.47 4.13 2.32
N ILE A 77 9.44 3.30 1.93
CA ILE A 77 10.83 3.44 2.38
C ILE A 77 11.65 4.30 1.44
N GLY A 78 11.54 4.06 0.14
CA GLY A 78 12.36 4.76 -0.81
C GLY A 78 12.04 4.48 -2.26
N MET A 79 12.71 5.21 -3.11
CA MET A 79 12.54 5.17 -4.56
C MET A 79 13.91 5.19 -5.23
N SER A 80 14.12 4.31 -6.21
CA SER A 80 15.33 4.25 -6.99
C SER A 80 15.03 4.22 -8.49
N TYR A 81 15.89 4.86 -9.27
CA TYR A 81 15.78 4.80 -10.73
C TYR A 81 16.13 3.42 -11.26
N ASP A 82 15.34 2.93 -12.22
CA ASP A 82 15.57 1.64 -12.86
C ASP A 82 16.12 1.82 -14.29
N PRO A 83 17.43 1.73 -14.49
CA PRO A 83 18.02 1.90 -15.81
C PRO A 83 17.72 0.74 -16.77
N SER A 84 17.33 -0.43 -16.26
CA SER A 84 17.05 -1.60 -17.09
C SER A 84 15.76 -1.45 -17.90
N ARG A 85 14.80 -0.66 -17.39
CA ARG A 85 13.53 -0.36 -18.04
C ARG A 85 13.52 0.97 -18.78
N LYS A 86 14.67 1.62 -18.87
CA LYS A 86 14.79 2.91 -19.56
C LYS A 86 14.40 2.77 -21.03
N VAL A 87 13.51 3.64 -21.46
CA VAL A 87 13.12 3.81 -22.87
C VAL A 87 13.71 5.12 -23.38
N THR A 88 13.88 5.25 -24.68
CA THR A 88 14.36 6.49 -25.30
C THR A 88 13.42 7.66 -24.99
N THR A 89 13.98 8.82 -24.71
CA THR A 89 13.21 10.04 -24.39
C THR A 89 12.30 10.52 -25.52
N THR A 90 12.58 10.08 -26.75
CA THR A 90 11.80 10.40 -27.96
C THR A 90 10.63 9.45 -28.19
N GLN A 91 10.56 8.33 -27.45
CA GLN A 91 9.48 7.37 -27.61
C GLN A 91 8.18 7.94 -27.06
N THR A 92 7.14 7.86 -27.89
CA THR A 92 5.82 8.37 -27.55
C THR A 92 4.76 7.32 -27.82
N PHE A 93 3.68 7.42 -27.05
CA PHE A 93 2.50 6.60 -27.20
C PHE A 93 1.33 7.48 -27.65
N LEU A 94 0.65 7.05 -28.71
CA LEU A 94 -0.54 7.71 -29.22
C LEU A 94 -1.77 6.96 -28.71
N SER A 95 -2.67 7.68 -28.06
CA SER A 95 -3.97 7.16 -27.63
C SER A 95 -5.08 7.99 -28.24
N GLY A 96 -6.17 7.33 -28.65
CA GLY A 96 -7.31 7.96 -29.27
C GLY A 96 -7.87 7.13 -30.42
N ALA A 97 -9.03 7.52 -30.96
CA ALA A 97 -9.61 6.86 -32.11
C ALA A 97 -8.83 7.23 -33.38
N SER A 98 -8.39 6.25 -34.15
CA SER A 98 -7.62 6.44 -35.39
C SER A 98 -8.38 7.21 -36.48
N SER A 99 -9.70 7.37 -36.32
CA SER A 99 -10.58 8.10 -37.26
C SER A 99 -10.68 9.60 -36.98
N ASP A 100 -10.23 10.05 -35.80
CA ASP A 100 -10.35 11.44 -35.39
C ASP A 100 -9.02 11.96 -34.86
N LYS A 101 -8.29 12.67 -35.70
CA LYS A 101 -7.00 13.28 -35.35
C LYS A 101 -7.11 14.32 -34.21
N ALA A 102 -8.28 14.91 -34.01
CA ALA A 102 -8.51 15.87 -32.94
C ALA A 102 -8.57 15.21 -31.56
N SER A 103 -8.86 13.91 -31.49
CA SER A 103 -8.88 13.11 -30.26
C SER A 103 -7.54 12.43 -29.94
N GLU A 104 -6.56 12.49 -30.84
CA GLU A 104 -5.25 11.90 -30.62
C GLU A 104 -4.51 12.61 -29.48
N LYS A 105 -4.16 11.85 -28.47
CA LYS A 105 -3.33 12.32 -27.36
C LYS A 105 -1.95 11.67 -27.43
N LYS A 106 -0.95 12.51 -27.65
CA LYS A 106 0.44 12.09 -27.62
C LYS A 106 0.97 12.13 -26.19
N THR A 107 1.40 10.98 -25.70
CA THR A 107 1.99 10.85 -24.35
C THR A 107 3.42 10.36 -24.48
N TYR A 108 4.35 11.04 -23.80
CA TYR A 108 5.73 10.60 -23.71
C TYR A 108 5.85 9.43 -22.74
N MET A 109 6.80 8.52 -23.01
CA MET A 109 7.04 7.38 -22.14
C MET A 109 7.53 7.84 -20.76
N PRO A 110 6.99 7.29 -19.68
CA PRO A 110 7.39 7.67 -18.33
C PRO A 110 8.80 7.17 -17.99
N VAL A 111 9.43 7.85 -17.06
CA VAL A 111 10.71 7.43 -16.49
C VAL A 111 10.45 6.30 -15.48
N PRO A 112 11.15 5.15 -15.59
CA PRO A 112 10.93 4.02 -14.69
C PRO A 112 11.63 4.21 -13.35
N TYR A 113 10.89 3.96 -12.27
CA TYR A 113 11.38 3.96 -10.89
C TYR A 113 10.89 2.71 -10.14
N ASN A 114 11.76 2.18 -9.29
CA ASN A 114 11.40 1.15 -8.33
C ASN A 114 11.00 1.82 -7.01
N MET A 115 9.83 1.48 -6.51
CA MET A 115 9.34 1.95 -5.22
C MET A 115 9.39 0.81 -4.22
N THR A 116 10.04 1.05 -3.09
CA THR A 116 10.20 0.05 -2.02
C THR A 116 9.24 0.36 -0.88
N PHE A 117 8.46 -0.65 -0.50
CA PHE A 117 7.56 -0.62 0.64
C PHE A 117 7.97 -1.64 1.68
N GLU A 118 7.75 -1.32 2.93
CA GLU A 118 7.87 -2.26 4.04
C GLU A 118 6.47 -2.55 4.58
N LEU A 119 6.10 -3.84 4.61
CA LEU A 119 4.86 -4.32 5.20
C LEU A 119 5.21 -5.03 6.50
N GLY A 120 4.73 -4.50 7.62
CA GLY A 120 4.88 -5.09 8.93
C GLY A 120 3.57 -5.75 9.38
N ILE A 121 3.67 -6.96 9.88
CA ILE A 121 2.55 -7.72 10.41
C ILE A 121 2.82 -8.01 11.88
N MET A 122 1.88 -7.63 12.75
CA MET A 122 1.93 -7.91 14.18
C MET A 122 0.82 -8.90 14.52
N THR A 123 1.20 -10.03 15.06
CA THR A 123 0.28 -11.10 15.45
C THR A 123 0.34 -11.35 16.95
N LYS A 124 -0.72 -11.93 17.48
CA LYS A 124 -0.80 -12.35 18.88
C LYS A 124 -0.28 -13.77 19.08
N LEU A 125 -0.52 -14.63 18.10
CA LEU A 125 -0.12 -16.05 18.07
C LEU A 125 0.80 -16.30 16.88
N ASN A 126 1.69 -17.29 17.00
CA ASN A 126 2.59 -17.67 15.90
C ASN A 126 1.87 -18.28 14.70
N ASP A 127 0.64 -18.77 14.91
CA ASP A 127 -0.17 -19.43 13.87
C ASP A 127 -1.07 -18.45 13.10
N ASP A 128 -1.12 -17.19 13.49
CA ASP A 128 -1.82 -16.13 12.79
C ASP A 128 -0.90 -15.54 11.69
#